data_6f3bcf8bc02c3e60b070711bb71666a7
#
_entry.id   6f3bcf8bc02c3e60b070711bb71666a7
#
_cell.length_a   1.000
_cell.length_b   1.000
_cell.length_c   1.000
_cell.angle_alpha   90.00
_cell.angle_beta   90.00
_cell.angle_gamma   90.00
#
_symmetry.space_group_name_H-M   'P 1'
#
loop_
_entity.id
_entity.type
_entity.pdbx_description
1 polymer ?
#
loop_
_entity_poly.entity_id
_entity_poly.type
_entity_poly.pdbx_seq_one_letter_code
_entity_poly.pdbx_strand_id
1 'polypeptide(L)'
;MWASTVIPNTLLLIGRYDIMYYLGLDCSTKAIHGVLLDEEEHIVEQFKWASTASNYEDRFYEILTGFEEKLSKIDIGELLVAVEAAIYIQNPKTTVALASVVAGVKYICYRNGYSCIPVDNKVWKRYVLQAGKADKTFIKRFAMEKWEDINSEEQDYSDAACVALYRKMEDKDEFIILL
;
A
#
# COMPACT_ATOMS: atom_id res chain seq x y z
N MET A 1 24.14 26.16 -52.44
CA MET A 1 23.52 24.87 -52.16
C MET A 1 24.05 24.41 -50.81
N TRP A 2 23.32 24.69 -49.72
CA TRP A 2 23.73 24.34 -48.35
C TRP A 2 22.85 23.20 -47.90
N ALA A 3 23.45 22.05 -47.71
CA ALA A 3 22.74 20.88 -47.14
C ALA A 3 22.66 21.02 -45.62
N SER A 4 21.48 21.24 -45.11
CA SER A 4 21.18 21.20 -43.70
C SER A 4 21.07 19.72 -43.24
N THR A 5 22.06 19.30 -42.48
CA THR A 5 22.09 18.00 -41.84
C THR A 5 21.07 18.02 -40.69
N VAL A 6 19.93 17.36 -40.88
CA VAL A 6 18.95 17.08 -39.81
C VAL A 6 19.52 16.02 -38.93
N ILE A 7 19.95 16.38 -37.70
CA ILE A 7 20.30 15.42 -36.65
C ILE A 7 18.98 14.84 -36.13
N PRO A 8 18.78 13.53 -36.20
CA PRO A 8 17.59 12.94 -35.62
C PRO A 8 17.61 13.07 -34.10
N ASN A 9 16.56 13.60 -33.55
CA ASN A 9 16.34 13.83 -32.12
C ASN A 9 16.03 12.50 -31.40
N THR A 10 16.99 11.54 -31.46
CA THR A 10 16.84 10.17 -30.91
C THR A 10 17.66 9.96 -29.64
N LEU A 11 18.00 11.03 -28.93
CA LEU A 11 18.92 10.93 -27.77
C LEU A 11 18.37 11.62 -26.51
N LEU A 12 17.10 11.38 -26.18
CA LEU A 12 16.51 11.85 -24.90
C LEU A 12 15.53 10.82 -24.30
N LEU A 13 15.80 9.53 -24.49
CA LEU A 13 15.15 8.43 -23.78
C LEU A 13 16.17 7.67 -22.91
N ILE A 14 17.15 8.39 -22.34
CA ILE A 14 18.00 7.82 -21.30
C ILE A 14 17.32 8.13 -19.96
N GLY A 15 16.53 7.15 -19.49
CA GLY A 15 16.35 6.83 -18.07
C GLY A 15 15.77 7.96 -17.21
N ARG A 16 14.47 8.24 -17.27
CA ARG A 16 13.78 8.35 -15.99
C ARG A 16 13.85 6.92 -15.42
N TYR A 17 14.74 6.67 -14.51
CA TYR A 17 14.55 5.59 -13.55
C TYR A 17 13.28 6.00 -12.80
N ASP A 18 12.16 5.44 -13.18
CA ASP A 18 10.91 5.63 -12.46
C ASP A 18 11.11 4.97 -11.11
N ILE A 19 11.39 5.78 -10.09
CA ILE A 19 11.54 5.30 -8.71
C ILE A 19 10.23 4.63 -8.36
N MET A 20 10.32 3.35 -7.97
CA MET A 20 9.18 2.54 -7.58
C MET A 20 8.85 2.78 -6.11
N TYR A 21 7.58 2.93 -5.81
CA TYR A 21 7.08 3.05 -4.44
C TYR A 21 6.07 1.96 -4.12
N TYR A 22 6.03 1.57 -2.86
CA TYR A 22 5.19 0.48 -2.37
C TYR A 22 4.30 0.97 -1.24
N LEU A 23 3.00 0.96 -1.46
CA LEU A 23 2.01 1.37 -0.47
C LEU A 23 1.32 0.16 0.13
N GLY A 24 1.50 -0.04 1.43
CA GLY A 24 0.76 -1.02 2.21
C GLY A 24 -0.39 -0.38 2.95
N LEU A 25 -1.54 -1.04 2.94
CA LEU A 25 -2.76 -0.57 3.58
C LEU A 25 -3.32 -1.62 4.55
N ASP A 26 -3.56 -1.20 5.79
CA ASP A 26 -4.38 -1.92 6.76
C ASP A 26 -5.72 -1.20 6.92
N CYS A 27 -6.82 -1.93 6.69
CA CYS A 27 -8.16 -1.38 6.64
C CYS A 27 -9.03 -1.91 7.78
N SER A 28 -9.77 -1.01 8.40
CA SER A 28 -10.85 -1.33 9.31
C SER A 28 -12.15 -0.64 8.87
N THR A 29 -13.25 -0.88 9.58
CA THR A 29 -14.52 -0.17 9.35
C THR A 29 -14.52 1.26 9.91
N LYS A 30 -13.41 1.70 10.52
CA LYS A 30 -13.28 3.01 11.16
C LYS A 30 -12.10 3.82 10.66
N ALA A 31 -11.10 3.17 10.07
CA ALA A 31 -9.89 3.81 9.59
C ALA A 31 -9.22 3.00 8.49
N ILE A 32 -8.42 3.68 7.68
CA ILE A 32 -7.40 3.11 6.80
C ILE A 32 -6.05 3.65 7.29
N HIS A 33 -5.11 2.76 7.60
CA HIS A 33 -3.72 3.10 7.85
C HIS A 33 -2.90 2.77 6.62
N GLY A 34 -2.00 3.66 6.23
CA GLY A 34 -1.13 3.46 5.10
C GLY A 34 0.33 3.77 5.43
N VAL A 35 1.23 2.96 4.88
CA VAL A 35 2.68 3.20 4.93
C VAL A 35 3.22 3.11 3.52
N LEU A 36 3.93 4.16 3.10
CA LEU A 36 4.60 4.26 1.81
C LEU A 36 6.09 3.99 2.01
N LEU A 37 6.61 3.00 1.29
CA LEU A 37 8.03 2.68 1.25
C LEU A 37 8.65 3.04 -0.10
N ASP A 38 9.93 3.41 -0.11
CA ASP A 38 10.75 3.50 -1.31
C ASP A 38 11.38 2.13 -1.68
N GLU A 39 12.18 2.12 -2.74
CA GLU A 39 12.90 0.91 -3.20
C GLU A 39 13.94 0.41 -2.19
N GLU A 40 14.49 1.26 -1.35
CA GLU A 40 15.43 0.94 -0.29
C GLU A 40 14.75 0.53 1.02
N GLU A 41 13.41 0.49 1.04
CA GLU A 41 12.58 0.14 2.20
C GLU A 41 12.54 1.21 3.29
N HIS A 42 12.92 2.44 2.99
CA HIS A 42 12.71 3.54 3.92
C HIS A 42 11.25 3.96 3.93
N ILE A 43 10.75 4.38 5.10
CA ILE A 43 9.43 4.97 5.21
C ILE A 43 9.47 6.39 4.63
N VAL A 44 8.74 6.59 3.53
CA VAL A 44 8.57 7.90 2.90
C VAL A 44 7.45 8.67 3.60
N GLU A 45 6.36 7.97 3.93
CA GLU A 45 5.20 8.58 4.58
C GLU A 45 4.36 7.53 5.31
N GLN A 46 3.71 8.00 6.39
CA GLN A 46 2.71 7.25 7.15
C GLN A 46 1.46 8.12 7.27
N PHE A 47 0.30 7.53 7.07
CA PHE A 47 -0.94 8.28 7.08
C PHE A 47 -2.12 7.46 7.58
N LYS A 48 -3.13 8.17 8.09
CA LYS A 48 -4.35 7.58 8.61
C LYS A 48 -5.55 8.41 8.18
N TRP A 49 -6.59 7.75 7.68
CA TRP A 49 -7.92 8.31 7.55
C TRP A 49 -8.84 7.58 8.48
N ALA A 50 -9.42 8.33 9.39
CA ALA A 50 -10.33 7.79 10.38
C ALA A 50 -11.61 8.61 10.41
N SER A 51 -12.71 7.97 10.71
CA SER A 51 -14.01 8.60 10.93
C SER A 51 -14.58 8.25 12.30
N THR A 52 -15.18 9.25 12.93
CA THR A 52 -15.90 9.11 14.20
C THR A 52 -17.41 9.10 14.00
N ALA A 53 -17.90 9.12 12.77
CA ALA A 53 -19.33 9.08 12.48
C ALA A 53 -20.01 7.85 13.13
N SER A 54 -21.19 8.03 13.64
CA SER A 54 -21.90 6.99 14.41
C SER A 54 -22.37 5.82 13.54
N ASN A 55 -22.84 6.12 12.33
CA ASN A 55 -23.28 5.09 11.39
C ASN A 55 -22.15 4.63 10.47
N TYR A 56 -22.32 3.43 9.89
CA TYR A 56 -21.31 2.84 9.03
C TYR A 56 -21.18 3.55 7.68
N GLU A 57 -22.29 3.99 7.09
CA GLU A 57 -22.30 4.57 5.74
C GLU A 57 -21.50 5.88 5.71
N ASP A 58 -21.73 6.77 6.67
CA ASP A 58 -20.98 8.01 6.77
C ASP A 58 -19.48 7.75 6.98
N ARG A 59 -19.13 6.80 7.89
CA ARG A 59 -17.72 6.41 8.07
C ARG A 59 -17.10 5.89 6.78
N PHE A 60 -17.82 5.04 6.06
CA PHE A 60 -17.35 4.47 4.80
C PHE A 60 -17.01 5.57 3.79
N TYR A 61 -17.90 6.54 3.62
CA TYR A 61 -17.66 7.65 2.69
C TYR A 61 -16.51 8.54 3.15
N GLU A 62 -16.48 8.92 4.43
CA GLU A 62 -15.44 9.80 4.97
C GLU A 62 -14.03 9.19 4.83
N ILE A 63 -13.84 7.92 5.19
CA ILE A 63 -12.52 7.29 5.10
C ILE A 63 -12.07 7.08 3.66
N LEU A 64 -12.99 6.71 2.75
CA LEU A 64 -12.64 6.53 1.34
C LEU A 64 -12.38 7.87 0.64
N THR A 65 -13.14 8.92 0.94
CA THR A 65 -12.87 10.26 0.42
C THR A 65 -11.49 10.75 0.86
N GLY A 66 -11.16 10.62 2.14
CA GLY A 66 -9.84 10.99 2.63
C GLY A 66 -8.71 10.18 1.97
N PHE A 67 -8.92 8.89 1.74
CA PHE A 67 -7.97 8.07 1.00
C PHE A 67 -7.79 8.54 -0.44
N GLU A 68 -8.88 8.80 -1.17
CA GLU A 68 -8.84 9.27 -2.57
C GLU A 68 -8.14 10.63 -2.69
N GLU A 69 -8.45 11.56 -1.79
CA GLU A 69 -7.78 12.88 -1.75
C GLU A 69 -6.29 12.77 -1.50
N LYS A 70 -5.86 11.84 -0.66
CA LYS A 70 -4.44 11.61 -0.42
C LYS A 70 -3.78 10.98 -1.64
N LEU A 71 -4.36 9.93 -2.17
CA LEU A 71 -3.81 9.21 -3.31
C LEU A 71 -3.62 10.15 -4.52
N SER A 72 -4.55 11.09 -4.73
CA SER A 72 -4.46 12.09 -5.80
C SER A 72 -3.36 13.13 -5.60
N LYS A 73 -2.82 13.27 -4.39
CA LYS A 73 -1.73 14.20 -4.06
C LYS A 73 -0.35 13.52 -4.05
N ILE A 74 -0.32 12.20 -4.19
CA ILE A 74 0.93 11.45 -4.32
C ILE A 74 1.48 11.72 -5.72
N ASP A 75 2.46 12.60 -5.79
CA ASP A 75 3.19 12.94 -7.03
C ASP A 75 4.56 12.25 -7.00
N ILE A 76 4.55 10.95 -7.16
CA ILE A 76 5.73 10.09 -7.17
C ILE A 76 5.72 9.22 -8.42
N GLY A 77 6.84 8.56 -8.70
CA GLY A 77 7.00 7.66 -9.84
C GLY A 77 5.95 6.53 -9.94
N GLU A 78 6.39 5.32 -10.17
CA GLU A 78 5.46 4.18 -10.17
C GLU A 78 5.06 3.77 -8.75
N LEU A 79 3.77 3.51 -8.55
CA LEU A 79 3.22 3.11 -7.25
C LEU A 79 2.53 1.76 -7.34
N LEU A 80 3.00 0.81 -6.55
CA LEU A 80 2.38 -0.49 -6.35
C LEU A 80 1.71 -0.56 -4.98
N VAL A 81 0.44 -0.94 -4.95
CA VAL A 81 -0.36 -0.96 -3.73
C VAL A 81 -0.70 -2.39 -3.33
N ALA A 82 -0.62 -2.69 -2.04
CA ALA A 82 -1.21 -3.87 -1.44
C ALA A 82 -2.14 -3.47 -0.30
N VAL A 83 -3.26 -4.16 -0.16
CA VAL A 83 -4.20 -3.99 0.94
C VAL A 83 -4.42 -5.33 1.65
N GLU A 84 -4.41 -5.33 2.99
CA GLU A 84 -4.79 -6.55 3.71
C GLU A 84 -6.21 -6.96 3.32
N ALA A 85 -6.36 -8.22 2.91
CA ALA A 85 -7.65 -8.75 2.48
C ALA A 85 -8.64 -8.83 3.64
N ALA A 86 -9.90 -8.51 3.38
CA ALA A 86 -10.94 -8.70 4.36
C ALA A 86 -11.08 -10.18 4.72
N ILE A 87 -10.85 -10.49 5.99
CA ILE A 87 -11.03 -11.84 6.52
C ILE A 87 -12.47 -12.04 7.01
N TYR A 88 -12.90 -13.30 7.01
CA TYR A 88 -14.17 -13.65 7.66
C TYR A 88 -14.09 -13.44 9.18
N ILE A 89 -15.01 -12.63 9.69
CA ILE A 89 -15.19 -12.39 11.12
C ILE A 89 -16.51 -13.05 11.53
N GLN A 90 -16.62 -13.52 12.77
CA GLN A 90 -17.85 -14.20 13.25
C GLN A 90 -19.12 -13.35 13.08
N ASN A 91 -18.99 -12.03 13.04
CA ASN A 91 -20.11 -11.13 12.74
C ASN A 91 -20.19 -10.85 11.23
N PRO A 92 -21.21 -11.38 10.52
CA PRO A 92 -21.35 -11.17 9.07
C PRO A 92 -21.45 -9.69 8.67
N LYS A 93 -22.10 -8.85 9.50
CA LYS A 93 -22.21 -7.41 9.22
C LYS A 93 -20.83 -6.73 9.18
N THR A 94 -19.97 -7.06 10.15
CA THR A 94 -18.61 -6.52 10.19
C THR A 94 -17.78 -7.04 9.02
N THR A 95 -17.94 -8.33 8.65
CA THR A 95 -17.25 -8.90 7.48
C THR A 95 -17.64 -8.18 6.20
N VAL A 96 -18.94 -7.97 5.95
CA VAL A 96 -19.42 -7.25 4.77
C VAL A 96 -18.93 -5.81 4.77
N ALA A 97 -19.00 -5.12 5.91
CA ALA A 97 -18.53 -3.75 6.04
C ALA A 97 -17.03 -3.62 5.73
N LEU A 98 -16.19 -4.51 6.27
CA LEU A 98 -14.76 -4.51 5.98
C LEU A 98 -14.47 -4.84 4.51
N ALA A 99 -15.16 -5.82 3.96
CA ALA A 99 -15.02 -6.18 2.53
C ALA A 99 -15.40 -5.00 1.62
N SER A 100 -16.41 -4.22 2.01
CA SER A 100 -16.80 -3.01 1.26
C SER A 100 -15.70 -1.95 1.28
N VAL A 101 -15.05 -1.72 2.43
CA VAL A 101 -13.92 -0.78 2.53
C VAL A 101 -12.77 -1.22 1.64
N VAL A 102 -12.36 -2.49 1.71
CA VAL A 102 -11.30 -3.04 0.86
C VAL A 102 -11.64 -2.94 -0.63
N ALA A 103 -12.90 -3.21 -1.00
CA ALA A 103 -13.36 -3.05 -2.38
C ALA A 103 -13.33 -1.59 -2.84
N GLY A 104 -13.73 -0.65 -1.97
CA GLY A 104 -13.66 0.78 -2.22
C GLY A 104 -12.23 1.26 -2.45
N VAL A 105 -11.30 0.85 -1.60
CA VAL A 105 -9.86 1.15 -1.76
C VAL A 105 -9.34 0.64 -3.11
N LYS A 106 -9.61 -0.61 -3.46
CA LYS A 106 -9.20 -1.17 -4.75
C LYS A 106 -9.79 -0.41 -5.94
N TYR A 107 -11.05 -0.02 -5.84
CA TYR A 107 -11.71 0.77 -6.89
C TYR A 107 -11.06 2.15 -7.06
N ILE A 108 -10.75 2.83 -5.95
CA ILE A 108 -10.06 4.12 -5.97
C ILE A 108 -8.67 3.99 -6.60
N CYS A 109 -7.89 2.98 -6.21
CA CYS A 109 -6.59 2.70 -6.84
C CYS A 109 -6.74 2.48 -8.34
N TYR A 110 -7.67 1.61 -8.76
CA TYR A 110 -7.93 1.34 -10.19
C TYR A 110 -8.29 2.61 -10.97
N ARG A 111 -9.16 3.47 -10.42
CA ARG A 111 -9.54 4.74 -11.07
C ARG A 111 -8.37 5.71 -11.24
N ASN A 112 -7.38 5.64 -10.35
CA ASN A 112 -6.19 6.48 -10.40
C ASN A 112 -5.03 5.81 -11.18
N GLY A 113 -5.26 4.66 -11.81
CA GLY A 113 -4.27 3.96 -12.63
C GLY A 113 -3.28 3.12 -11.84
N TYR A 114 -3.50 2.88 -10.55
CA TYR A 114 -2.60 2.09 -9.71
C TYR A 114 -3.03 0.63 -9.59
N SER A 115 -2.04 -0.27 -9.66
CA SER A 115 -2.24 -1.68 -9.32
C SER A 115 -2.41 -1.85 -7.83
N CYS A 116 -3.51 -2.48 -7.39
CA CYS A 116 -3.79 -2.76 -5.99
C CYS A 116 -4.18 -4.22 -5.80
N ILE A 117 -3.34 -4.99 -5.11
CA ILE A 117 -3.59 -6.39 -4.82
C ILE A 117 -4.09 -6.58 -3.38
N PRO A 118 -5.08 -7.46 -3.15
CA PRO A 118 -5.43 -7.91 -1.82
C PRO A 118 -4.47 -9.01 -1.38
N VAL A 119 -3.99 -8.97 -0.14
CA VAL A 119 -3.11 -9.99 0.42
C VAL A 119 -3.70 -10.60 1.69
N ASP A 120 -3.72 -11.93 1.76
CA ASP A 120 -4.15 -12.64 2.98
C ASP A 120 -3.17 -12.42 4.14
N ASN A 121 -3.70 -12.19 5.32
CA ASN A 121 -2.95 -11.95 6.55
C ASN A 121 -1.88 -13.05 6.82
N LYS A 122 -2.21 -14.33 6.60
CA LYS A 122 -1.25 -15.42 6.81
C LYS A 122 -0.18 -15.46 5.72
N VAL A 123 -0.51 -15.00 4.52
CA VAL A 123 0.42 -14.97 3.39
C VAL A 123 1.51 -13.94 3.64
N TRP A 124 1.15 -12.67 3.85
CA TRP A 124 2.18 -11.65 4.07
C TRP A 124 3.00 -11.90 5.34
N LYS A 125 2.38 -12.38 6.43
CA LYS A 125 3.09 -12.77 7.66
C LYS A 125 4.11 -13.87 7.42
N ARG A 126 3.76 -14.88 6.63
CA ARG A 126 4.71 -15.96 6.30
C ARG A 126 5.85 -15.43 5.44
N TYR A 127 5.54 -14.59 4.49
CA TYR A 127 6.51 -14.11 3.51
C TYR A 127 7.49 -13.10 4.13
N VAL A 128 6.98 -12.10 4.83
CA VAL A 128 7.78 -11.01 5.41
C VAL A 128 8.43 -11.43 6.74
N LEU A 129 7.66 -12.07 7.63
CA LEU A 129 8.10 -12.38 8.99
C LEU A 129 8.60 -13.81 9.13
N GLN A 130 8.48 -14.65 8.11
CA GLN A 130 8.69 -16.09 8.15
C GLN A 130 7.88 -16.80 9.26
N ALA A 131 6.79 -16.19 9.69
CA ALA A 131 5.97 -16.58 10.83
C ALA A 131 4.48 -16.32 10.56
N GLY A 132 3.81 -17.19 9.80
CA GLY A 132 2.41 -17.00 9.39
C GLY A 132 1.40 -16.93 10.56
N LYS A 133 1.82 -17.25 11.78
CA LYS A 133 1.03 -17.12 13.02
C LYS A 133 1.53 -16.00 13.94
N ALA A 134 2.38 -15.09 13.42
CA ALA A 134 2.88 -13.95 14.18
C ALA A 134 1.73 -13.17 14.83
N ASP A 135 1.85 -12.92 16.12
CA ASP A 135 0.90 -12.09 16.86
C ASP A 135 1.25 -10.59 16.74
N LYS A 136 0.39 -9.75 17.26
CA LYS A 136 0.56 -8.30 17.20
C LYS A 136 1.86 -7.81 17.86
N THR A 137 2.26 -8.43 18.95
CA THR A 137 3.51 -8.07 19.67
C THR A 137 4.74 -8.36 18.81
N PHE A 138 4.75 -9.51 18.14
CA PHE A 138 5.83 -9.89 17.23
C PHE A 138 5.92 -8.93 16.04
N ILE A 139 4.79 -8.62 15.40
CA ILE A 139 4.74 -7.71 14.25
C ILE A 139 5.25 -6.32 14.63
N LYS A 140 4.76 -5.78 15.75
CA LYS A 140 5.18 -4.48 16.25
C LYS A 140 6.69 -4.43 16.53
N ARG A 141 7.23 -5.44 17.19
CA ARG A 141 8.67 -5.53 17.45
C ARG A 141 9.47 -5.57 16.15
N PHE A 142 9.09 -6.43 15.20
CA PHE A 142 9.73 -6.49 13.88
C PHE A 142 9.73 -5.14 13.18
N ALA A 143 8.57 -4.44 13.16
CA ALA A 143 8.46 -3.14 12.52
C ALA A 143 9.37 -2.10 13.19
N MET A 144 9.42 -2.05 14.51
CA MET A 144 10.28 -1.13 15.27
C MET A 144 11.78 -1.45 15.12
N GLU A 145 12.15 -2.70 14.97
CA GLU A 145 13.54 -3.11 14.70
C GLU A 145 13.97 -2.77 13.27
N LYS A 146 13.04 -2.81 12.32
CA LYS A 146 13.32 -2.54 10.91
C LYS A 146 13.26 -1.05 10.57
N TRP A 147 12.33 -0.30 11.13
CA TRP A 147 12.09 1.11 10.84
C TRP A 147 12.09 1.94 12.14
N GLU A 148 13.13 2.77 12.30
CA GLU A 148 13.26 3.63 13.50
C GLU A 148 12.15 4.69 13.59
N ASP A 149 11.62 5.13 12.46
CA ASP A 149 10.62 6.17 12.32
C ASP A 149 9.17 5.65 12.22
N ILE A 150 8.96 4.33 12.38
CA ILE A 150 7.59 3.76 12.39
C ILE A 150 6.78 4.31 13.56
N ASN A 151 5.57 4.77 13.29
CA ASN A 151 4.65 5.19 14.35
C ASN A 151 4.23 3.97 15.20
N SER A 152 4.85 3.87 16.38
CA SER A 152 4.62 2.74 17.30
C SER A 152 3.42 2.92 18.22
N GLU A 153 2.73 4.07 18.19
CA GLU A 153 1.56 4.31 19.03
C GLU A 153 0.35 3.46 18.58
N GLU A 154 0.20 3.29 17.27
CA GLU A 154 -0.86 2.47 16.69
C GLU A 154 -0.28 1.26 15.96
N GLN A 155 -0.74 0.05 16.35
CA GLN A 155 -0.31 -1.23 15.79
C GLN A 155 -0.52 -1.32 14.27
N ASP A 156 -1.60 -0.72 13.78
CA ASP A 156 -2.05 -0.82 12.40
C ASP A 156 -1.02 -0.22 11.39
N TYR A 157 -0.14 0.70 11.84
CA TYR A 157 0.99 1.14 11.02
C TYR A 157 2.05 0.05 10.84
N SER A 158 2.28 -0.78 11.86
CA SER A 158 3.21 -1.92 11.74
C SER A 158 2.69 -2.96 10.75
N ASP A 159 1.38 -3.23 10.76
CA ASP A 159 0.73 -4.13 9.82
C ASP A 159 0.80 -3.55 8.39
N ALA A 160 0.47 -2.26 8.20
CA ALA A 160 0.55 -1.57 6.92
C ALA A 160 1.98 -1.55 6.35
N ALA A 161 3.00 -1.30 7.18
CA ALA A 161 4.41 -1.33 6.74
C ALA A 161 4.84 -2.73 6.27
N CYS A 162 4.43 -3.77 6.97
CA CYS A 162 4.69 -5.14 6.55
C CYS A 162 3.95 -5.51 5.26
N VAL A 163 2.73 -4.99 5.04
CA VAL A 163 2.00 -5.17 3.79
C VAL A 163 2.69 -4.45 2.62
N ALA A 164 3.25 -3.25 2.85
CA ALA A 164 4.06 -2.55 1.84
C ALA A 164 5.32 -3.35 1.48
N LEU A 165 6.03 -3.84 2.50
CA LEU A 165 7.21 -4.68 2.30
C LEU A 165 6.88 -5.98 1.55
N TYR A 166 5.76 -6.61 1.85
CA TYR A 166 5.26 -7.76 1.09
C TYR A 166 5.10 -7.42 -0.39
N ARG A 167 4.47 -6.28 -0.72
CA ARG A 167 4.25 -5.88 -2.11
C ARG A 167 5.55 -5.66 -2.88
N LYS A 168 6.55 -5.09 -2.21
CA LYS A 168 7.89 -4.92 -2.78
C LYS A 168 8.58 -6.26 -3.05
N MET A 169 8.52 -7.18 -2.09
CA MET A 169 9.17 -8.50 -2.22
C MET A 169 8.51 -9.33 -3.33
N GLU A 170 7.17 -9.28 -3.43
CA GLU A 170 6.41 -9.97 -4.48
C GLU A 170 6.77 -9.43 -5.87
N ASP A 171 6.82 -8.12 -6.05
CA ASP A 171 7.20 -7.47 -7.30
C ASP A 171 8.58 -7.94 -7.80
N LYS A 172 9.56 -8.02 -6.89
CA LYS A 172 10.91 -8.52 -7.23
C LYS A 172 10.93 -10.00 -7.59
N ASP A 173 10.11 -10.82 -6.93
CA ASP A 173 10.04 -12.25 -7.23
C ASP A 173 9.36 -12.51 -8.58
N GLU A 174 8.30 -11.76 -8.93
CA GLU A 174 7.71 -11.82 -10.28
C GLU A 174 8.73 -11.49 -11.36
N PHE A 175 9.60 -10.51 -11.12
CA PHE A 175 10.65 -10.12 -12.07
C PHE A 175 11.70 -11.23 -12.27
N ILE A 176 12.05 -11.97 -11.21
CA ILE A 176 13.01 -13.09 -11.30
C ILE A 176 12.47 -14.27 -12.09
N ILE A 177 11.16 -14.52 -12.03
CA ILE A 177 10.50 -15.62 -12.77
C ILE A 177 10.42 -15.32 -14.28
N LEU A 178 10.47 -14.04 -14.66
CA LEU A 178 10.41 -13.60 -16.07
C LEU A 178 11.77 -13.53 -16.76
N LEU A 179 12.87 -13.73 -16.05
CA LEU A 179 14.24 -13.79 -16.57
C LEU A 179 14.74 -15.21 -16.70
#